data_5d6c8c25c4356bbfb2a8a70eff058598
#
_entry.id   5d6c8c25c4356bbfb2a8a70eff058598
#
_cell.length_a   1.000
_cell.length_b   1.000
_cell.length_c   1.000
_cell.angle_alpha   90.00
_cell.angle_beta   90.00
_cell.angle_gamma   90.00
#
_symmetry.space_group_name_H-M   'P 1'
#
loop_
_entity.id
_entity.type
_entity.pdbx_description
1 polymer ?
#
loop_
_entity_poly.entity_id
_entity_poly.type
_entity_poly.pdbx_seq_one_letter_code
_entity_poly.pdbx_strand_id
1 'polypeptide(L)'
;MEPRQLRPLRRAATPGRLVAFGLILLAGAFVLWVYPSNEYIFLPDRAHPVAPLVTVAGSNVAPDGGGIFYVDVIVRKATLLEQLFGGLHNGADLESPSSVVAPGVSDAQRRAVDLREMKQSQQIAASVALRAAGLKVSTQNTGALITDIVGGLPAVGKLEPTDVIIAIDGKQVRTPADVKSLMSTKQVGKPVTFTVRRGGTTKVVHLTTAPDGPGSKRAVVGIVIDQAERIHLPIRVSIDSGDVGGPSAGLAFALEVLTKLGRNVDGGRKIAATGEIFLNGAVGPIGGIKQKTIGAREAGVDAFLVPAGDNARDARKYAHGLRIIPVKSFQQALHALATLPATG
;
A
#
# COMPACT_ATOMS: atom_id res chain seq x y z
N MET A 1 -16.07 -81.70 5.35
CA MET A 1 -15.41 -80.46 4.90
C MET A 1 -16.14 -79.30 5.58
N GLU A 2 -15.63 -78.85 6.75
CA GLU A 2 -16.22 -77.72 7.49
C GLU A 2 -15.62 -76.40 6.96
N PRO A 3 -16.40 -75.33 6.81
CA PRO A 3 -15.88 -74.05 6.36
C PRO A 3 -15.20 -73.31 7.54
N ARG A 4 -13.92 -73.02 7.41
CA ARG A 4 -13.12 -72.20 8.31
C ARG A 4 -13.71 -70.78 8.34
N GLN A 5 -14.37 -70.43 9.42
CA GLN A 5 -14.79 -69.04 9.73
C GLN A 5 -13.53 -68.18 10.00
N LEU A 6 -13.26 -67.25 9.10
CA LEU A 6 -12.27 -66.18 9.30
C LEU A 6 -12.84 -65.19 10.34
N ARG A 7 -12.30 -65.22 11.55
CA ARG A 7 -12.60 -64.19 12.57
C ARG A 7 -11.94 -62.86 12.15
N PRO A 8 -12.69 -61.75 12.09
CA PRO A 8 -12.12 -60.44 11.84
C PRO A 8 -11.28 -60.01 13.07
N LEU A 9 -10.00 -59.78 12.83
CA LEU A 9 -9.08 -59.20 13.82
C LEU A 9 -9.47 -57.75 14.10
N ARG A 10 -10.45 -57.50 14.97
CA ARG A 10 -10.66 -56.20 15.60
C ARG A 10 -9.53 -56.01 16.62
N ARG A 11 -8.39 -55.47 16.22
CA ARG A 11 -7.40 -54.92 17.13
C ARG A 11 -7.99 -53.62 17.73
N ALA A 12 -8.62 -53.71 18.87
CA ALA A 12 -9.01 -52.53 19.64
C ALA A 12 -7.73 -51.71 19.94
N ALA A 13 -7.72 -50.42 19.57
CA ALA A 13 -6.61 -49.51 19.89
C ALA A 13 -6.51 -49.42 21.44
N THR A 14 -5.35 -49.71 21.99
CA THR A 14 -5.12 -49.51 23.42
C THR A 14 -5.20 -48.03 23.79
N PRO A 15 -5.71 -47.67 25.00
CA PRO A 15 -5.83 -46.26 25.41
C PRO A 15 -4.51 -45.45 25.20
N GLY A 16 -3.37 -46.07 25.48
CA GLY A 16 -2.07 -45.44 25.26
C GLY A 16 -1.75 -45.12 23.79
N ARG A 17 -2.20 -45.97 22.84
CA ARG A 17 -2.04 -45.70 21.40
C ARG A 17 -2.94 -44.55 20.95
N LEU A 18 -4.14 -44.42 21.47
CA LEU A 18 -5.06 -43.30 21.19
C LEU A 18 -4.48 -41.99 21.72
N VAL A 19 -3.92 -41.97 22.92
CA VAL A 19 -3.24 -40.81 23.51
C VAL A 19 -2.01 -40.42 22.66
N ALA A 20 -1.15 -41.39 22.32
CA ALA A 20 0.02 -41.14 21.50
C ALA A 20 -0.37 -40.57 20.12
N PHE A 21 -1.39 -41.12 19.47
CA PHE A 21 -1.93 -40.61 18.22
C PHE A 21 -2.47 -39.19 18.35
N GLY A 22 -3.22 -38.89 19.42
CA GLY A 22 -3.71 -37.54 19.74
C GLY A 22 -2.57 -36.53 19.91
N LEU A 23 -1.51 -36.91 20.63
CA LEU A 23 -0.33 -36.06 20.80
C LEU A 23 0.41 -35.79 19.47
N ILE A 24 0.52 -36.80 18.61
CA ILE A 24 1.13 -36.62 17.27
C ILE A 24 0.29 -35.67 16.42
N LEU A 25 -1.04 -35.79 16.43
CA LEU A 25 -1.93 -34.88 15.71
C LEU A 25 -1.82 -33.46 16.25
N LEU A 26 -1.78 -33.26 17.56
CA LEU A 26 -1.59 -31.95 18.19
C LEU A 26 -0.23 -31.33 17.82
N ALA A 27 0.84 -32.14 17.87
CA ALA A 27 2.17 -31.69 17.46
C ALA A 27 2.20 -31.31 15.98
N GLY A 28 1.57 -32.11 15.11
CA GLY A 28 1.43 -31.81 13.69
C GLY A 28 0.64 -30.52 13.43
N ALA A 29 -0.49 -30.34 14.11
CA ALA A 29 -1.29 -29.12 14.03
C ALA A 29 -0.52 -27.88 14.53
N PHE A 30 0.26 -28.03 15.60
CA PHE A 30 1.13 -26.97 16.12
C PHE A 30 2.22 -26.57 15.11
N VAL A 31 2.85 -27.55 14.48
CA VAL A 31 3.83 -27.28 13.42
C VAL A 31 3.19 -26.54 12.25
N LEU A 32 2.03 -26.99 11.77
CA LEU A 32 1.30 -26.30 10.70
C LEU A 32 0.91 -24.87 11.08
N TRP A 33 0.62 -24.61 12.35
CA TRP A 33 0.25 -23.27 12.83
C TRP A 33 1.43 -22.31 12.99
N VAL A 34 2.61 -22.84 13.38
CA VAL A 34 3.79 -21.98 13.65
C VAL A 34 4.67 -21.80 12.44
N TYR A 35 4.78 -22.80 11.56
CA TYR A 35 5.70 -22.74 10.44
C TYR A 35 5.16 -21.85 9.31
N PRO A 36 5.95 -20.84 8.85
CA PRO A 36 5.56 -20.01 7.72
C PRO A 36 5.61 -20.80 6.41
N SER A 37 4.63 -20.56 5.55
CA SER A 37 4.62 -21.01 4.17
C SER A 37 5.37 -20.03 3.26
N ASN A 38 5.42 -20.32 1.95
CA ASN A 38 5.95 -19.37 0.97
C ASN A 38 4.93 -18.31 0.54
N GLU A 39 3.63 -18.54 0.78
CA GLU A 39 2.54 -17.63 0.41
C GLU A 39 2.42 -16.46 1.37
N TYR A 40 1.86 -15.34 0.89
CA TYR A 40 1.46 -14.21 1.72
C TYR A 40 -0.04 -14.28 1.99
N ILE A 41 -0.45 -13.86 3.18
CA ILE A 41 -1.85 -13.69 3.54
C ILE A 41 -2.16 -12.21 3.72
N PHE A 42 -3.26 -11.78 3.09
CA PHE A 42 -3.83 -10.46 3.20
C PHE A 42 -5.06 -10.54 4.10
N LEU A 43 -5.01 -9.87 5.24
CA LEU A 43 -6.07 -9.91 6.24
C LEU A 43 -6.72 -8.53 6.38
N PRO A 44 -8.05 -8.46 6.57
CA PRO A 44 -8.71 -7.23 6.97
C PRO A 44 -8.15 -6.71 8.29
N ASP A 45 -7.94 -5.40 8.37
CA ASP A 45 -7.78 -4.69 9.62
C ASP A 45 -8.90 -3.66 9.77
N ARG A 46 -9.27 -3.34 11.01
CA ARG A 46 -10.32 -2.37 11.27
C ARG A 46 -9.88 -0.97 10.88
N ALA A 47 -10.83 -0.12 10.51
CA ALA A 47 -10.52 1.28 10.26
C ALA A 47 -10.05 1.98 11.55
N HIS A 48 -8.99 2.77 11.44
CA HIS A 48 -8.35 3.50 12.53
C HIS A 48 -8.57 5.00 12.41
N PRO A 49 -8.81 5.73 13.52
CA PRO A 49 -8.99 7.17 13.48
C PRO A 49 -7.68 7.87 13.07
N VAL A 50 -7.79 8.85 12.17
CA VAL A 50 -6.64 9.64 11.69
C VAL A 50 -6.29 10.79 12.63
N ALA A 51 -7.26 11.31 13.37
CA ALA A 51 -7.12 12.51 14.21
C ALA A 51 -5.92 12.46 15.21
N PRO A 52 -5.59 11.32 15.86
CA PRO A 52 -4.43 11.23 16.75
C PRO A 52 -3.09 11.30 16.02
N LEU A 53 -3.07 10.96 14.73
CA LEU A 53 -1.86 10.88 13.91
C LEU A 53 -1.45 12.22 13.32
N VAL A 54 -2.41 13.18 13.21
CA VAL A 54 -2.22 14.45 12.50
C VAL A 54 -2.13 15.62 13.46
N THR A 55 -1.03 16.36 13.35
CA THR A 55 -0.81 17.61 14.07
C THR A 55 -0.58 18.75 13.07
N VAL A 56 -1.33 19.85 13.22
CA VAL A 56 -1.18 21.08 12.41
C VAL A 56 -0.86 22.22 13.34
N ALA A 57 0.18 23.00 13.05
CA ALA A 57 0.57 24.13 13.88
C ALA A 57 -0.55 25.17 13.98
N GLY A 58 -0.90 25.56 15.19
CA GLY A 58 -1.98 26.53 15.45
C GLY A 58 -3.39 25.94 15.44
N SER A 59 -3.55 24.62 15.29
CA SER A 59 -4.85 23.95 15.36
C SER A 59 -5.26 23.66 16.81
N ASN A 60 -6.49 24.03 17.16
CA ASN A 60 -7.15 23.70 18.44
C ASN A 60 -8.54 23.10 18.21
N VAL A 61 -8.75 22.39 17.09
CA VAL A 61 -10.05 21.81 16.74
C VAL A 61 -10.34 20.63 17.66
N ALA A 62 -11.43 20.71 18.43
CA ALA A 62 -11.92 19.63 19.26
C ALA A 62 -12.67 18.58 18.40
N PRO A 63 -12.63 17.29 18.77
CA PRO A 63 -13.45 16.26 18.13
C PRO A 63 -14.94 16.55 18.32
N ASP A 64 -15.73 16.40 17.27
CA ASP A 64 -17.18 16.65 17.25
C ASP A 64 -18.06 15.39 17.23
N GLY A 65 -17.48 14.23 17.60
CA GLY A 65 -18.18 12.94 17.66
C GLY A 65 -18.10 12.11 16.39
N GLY A 66 -17.67 12.70 15.26
CA GLY A 66 -17.34 12.05 14.00
C GLY A 66 -15.85 11.74 13.87
N GLY A 67 -15.35 11.75 12.65
CA GLY A 67 -13.92 11.67 12.35
C GLY A 67 -13.60 10.98 11.05
N ILE A 68 -12.37 11.22 10.60
CA ILE A 68 -11.80 10.55 9.44
C ILE A 68 -11.02 9.31 9.90
N PHE A 69 -11.23 8.21 9.18
CA PHE A 69 -10.59 6.92 9.43
C PHE A 69 -9.81 6.49 8.20
N TYR A 70 -8.61 5.95 8.39
CA TYR A 70 -7.92 5.21 7.35
C TYR A 70 -8.13 3.71 7.51
N VAL A 71 -7.91 2.96 6.46
CA VAL A 71 -7.98 1.50 6.45
C VAL A 71 -6.70 0.94 5.83
N ASP A 72 -6.15 -0.08 6.45
CA ASP A 72 -4.98 -0.79 5.96
C ASP A 72 -5.26 -2.30 5.78
N VAL A 73 -4.24 -3.03 5.46
CA VAL A 73 -4.29 -4.49 5.26
C VAL A 73 -3.09 -5.08 5.96
N ILE A 74 -3.33 -6.08 6.80
CA ILE A 74 -2.25 -6.85 7.39
C ILE A 74 -1.70 -7.79 6.32
N VAL A 75 -0.44 -7.58 5.94
CA VAL A 75 0.28 -8.41 4.96
C VAL A 75 1.43 -9.11 5.65
N ARG A 76 1.39 -10.44 5.72
CA ARG A 76 2.44 -11.27 6.29
C ARG A 76 2.54 -12.61 5.58
N LYS A 77 3.59 -13.37 5.83
CA LYS A 77 3.64 -14.76 5.37
C LYS A 77 2.52 -15.56 6.03
N ALA A 78 1.83 -16.35 5.23
CA ALA A 78 0.84 -17.30 5.71
C ALA A 78 1.54 -18.43 6.48
N THR A 79 0.88 -19.03 7.44
CA THR A 79 1.32 -20.30 8.03
C THR A 79 0.95 -21.47 7.10
N LEU A 80 1.55 -22.63 7.31
CA LEU A 80 1.15 -23.83 6.57
C LEU A 80 -0.31 -24.19 6.78
N LEU A 81 -0.84 -23.93 7.98
CA LEU A 81 -2.26 -24.15 8.28
C LEU A 81 -3.17 -23.22 7.45
N GLU A 82 -2.82 -21.94 7.37
CA GLU A 82 -3.57 -20.96 6.58
C GLU A 82 -3.49 -21.24 5.08
N GLN A 83 -2.35 -21.75 4.60
CA GLN A 83 -2.20 -22.18 3.21
C GLN A 83 -3.09 -23.39 2.88
N LEU A 84 -3.17 -24.37 3.80
CA LEU A 84 -4.00 -25.57 3.61
C LEU A 84 -5.50 -25.27 3.76
N PHE A 85 -5.86 -24.32 4.62
CA PHE A 85 -7.24 -23.96 4.96
C PHE A 85 -7.46 -22.46 4.78
N GLY A 86 -7.49 -22.01 3.52
CA GLY A 86 -7.62 -20.58 3.16
C GLY A 86 -8.85 -19.85 3.70
N GLY A 87 -9.83 -20.58 4.26
CA GLY A 87 -11.05 -20.04 4.87
C GLY A 87 -10.97 -19.76 6.38
N LEU A 88 -9.80 -19.92 7.03
CA LEU A 88 -9.66 -19.73 8.49
C LEU A 88 -9.93 -18.29 8.94
N HIS A 89 -9.66 -17.31 8.11
CA HIS A 89 -9.91 -15.90 8.41
C HIS A 89 -10.93 -15.32 7.44
N ASN A 90 -11.97 -14.68 7.97
CA ASN A 90 -12.97 -14.03 7.14
C ASN A 90 -12.33 -12.89 6.31
N GLY A 91 -12.54 -12.91 5.01
CA GLY A 91 -12.03 -11.89 4.11
C GLY A 91 -10.54 -12.00 3.78
N ALA A 92 -9.85 -13.04 4.22
CA ALA A 92 -8.47 -13.30 3.82
C ALA A 92 -8.34 -13.63 2.34
N ASP A 93 -7.18 -13.28 1.76
CA ASP A 93 -6.71 -13.77 0.48
C ASP A 93 -5.28 -14.28 0.60
N LEU A 94 -4.99 -15.38 -0.08
CA LEU A 94 -3.63 -15.90 -0.22
C LEU A 94 -3.05 -15.41 -1.55
N GLU A 95 -1.84 -14.91 -1.48
CA GLU A 95 -1.14 -14.31 -2.62
C GLU A 95 0.23 -14.98 -2.81
N SER A 96 0.58 -15.22 -4.06
CA SER A 96 1.90 -15.78 -4.38
C SER A 96 3.02 -14.79 -4.04
N PRO A 97 4.23 -15.25 -3.72
CA PRO A 97 5.35 -14.36 -3.45
C PRO A 97 5.63 -13.36 -4.58
N SER A 98 5.45 -13.78 -5.83
CA SER A 98 5.72 -12.95 -7.01
C SER A 98 4.70 -11.82 -7.23
N SER A 99 3.51 -11.92 -6.65
CA SER A 99 2.50 -10.83 -6.68
C SER A 99 2.73 -9.77 -5.60
N VAL A 100 3.48 -10.11 -4.54
CA VAL A 100 3.73 -9.24 -3.38
C VAL A 100 5.13 -8.65 -3.38
N VAL A 101 6.13 -9.46 -3.79
CA VAL A 101 7.54 -9.06 -3.78
C VAL A 101 8.15 -9.36 -5.14
N ALA A 102 8.74 -8.35 -5.77
CA ALA A 102 9.44 -8.56 -7.04
C ALA A 102 10.60 -9.56 -6.87
N PRO A 103 10.89 -10.41 -7.86
CA PRO A 103 12.02 -11.35 -7.81
C PRO A 103 13.32 -10.65 -7.43
N GLY A 104 14.04 -11.19 -6.44
CA GLY A 104 15.31 -10.62 -5.95
C GLY A 104 15.18 -9.48 -4.94
N VAL A 105 13.96 -9.10 -4.55
CA VAL A 105 13.70 -8.13 -3.49
C VAL A 105 13.38 -8.86 -2.18
N SER A 106 14.00 -8.47 -1.07
CA SER A 106 13.69 -9.02 0.24
C SER A 106 12.48 -8.33 0.90
N ASP A 107 11.83 -9.01 1.86
CA ASP A 107 10.76 -8.40 2.67
C ASP A 107 11.20 -7.11 3.37
N ALA A 108 12.45 -7.06 3.84
CA ALA A 108 13.02 -5.87 4.47
C ALA A 108 13.15 -4.70 3.46
N GLN A 109 13.55 -4.98 2.22
CA GLN A 109 13.61 -3.95 1.18
C GLN A 109 12.22 -3.46 0.81
N ARG A 110 11.24 -4.37 0.61
CA ARG A 110 9.84 -4.01 0.38
C ARG A 110 9.32 -3.12 1.50
N ARG A 111 9.50 -3.54 2.77
CA ARG A 111 9.08 -2.75 3.93
C ARG A 111 9.69 -1.34 3.95
N ALA A 112 10.98 -1.23 3.60
CA ALA A 112 11.65 0.07 3.53
C ALA A 112 11.09 0.96 2.40
N VAL A 113 10.67 0.38 1.27
CA VAL A 113 9.96 1.09 0.20
C VAL A 113 8.60 1.56 0.70
N ASP A 114 7.77 0.66 1.26
CA ASP A 114 6.44 0.96 1.77
C ASP A 114 6.45 2.14 2.78
N LEU A 115 7.45 2.18 3.68
CA LEU A 115 7.62 3.28 4.64
C LEU A 115 8.03 4.60 3.98
N ARG A 116 8.84 4.56 2.90
CA ARG A 116 9.19 5.78 2.15
C ARG A 116 8.00 6.32 1.35
N GLU A 117 7.23 5.44 0.73
CA GLU A 117 5.99 5.80 0.03
C GLU A 117 4.99 6.45 0.99
N MET A 118 4.84 5.89 2.21
CA MET A 118 4.01 6.49 3.24
C MET A 118 4.46 7.92 3.59
N LYS A 119 5.77 8.13 3.81
CA LYS A 119 6.30 9.47 4.10
C LYS A 119 6.04 10.47 2.97
N GLN A 120 6.18 10.02 1.73
CA GLN A 120 5.87 10.84 0.56
C GLN A 120 4.37 11.16 0.49
N SER A 121 3.51 10.16 0.70
CA SER A 121 2.06 10.31 0.74
C SER A 121 1.61 11.31 1.79
N GLN A 122 2.21 11.30 2.99
CA GLN A 122 1.95 12.27 4.06
C GLN A 122 2.27 13.72 3.65
N GLN A 123 3.41 13.94 2.97
CA GLN A 123 3.79 15.26 2.46
C GLN A 123 2.84 15.76 1.37
N ILE A 124 2.45 14.87 0.45
CA ILE A 124 1.50 15.17 -0.61
C ILE A 124 0.12 15.48 -0.01
N ALA A 125 -0.35 14.66 0.93
CA ALA A 125 -1.63 14.86 1.61
C ALA A 125 -1.71 16.23 2.31
N ALA A 126 -0.66 16.59 3.06
CA ALA A 126 -0.56 17.90 3.68
C ALA A 126 -0.59 19.04 2.64
N SER A 127 0.14 18.89 1.53
CA SER A 127 0.18 19.85 0.42
C SER A 127 -1.19 20.08 -0.20
N VAL A 128 -1.90 18.99 -0.52
CA VAL A 128 -3.24 19.04 -1.14
C VAL A 128 -4.26 19.69 -0.20
N ALA A 129 -4.24 19.30 1.08
CA ALA A 129 -5.13 19.89 2.09
C ALA A 129 -4.88 21.38 2.30
N LEU A 130 -3.61 21.80 2.42
CA LEU A 130 -3.25 23.22 2.57
C LEU A 130 -3.66 24.06 1.36
N ARG A 131 -3.46 23.54 0.14
CA ARG A 131 -3.97 24.21 -1.09
C ARG A 131 -5.49 24.32 -1.09
N ALA A 132 -6.21 23.28 -0.68
CA ALA A 132 -7.67 23.30 -0.58
C ALA A 132 -8.18 24.27 0.50
N ALA A 133 -7.37 24.55 1.53
CA ALA A 133 -7.61 25.60 2.53
C ALA A 133 -7.24 27.00 2.04
N GLY A 134 -6.77 27.16 0.79
CA GLY A 134 -6.38 28.46 0.22
C GLY A 134 -4.95 28.90 0.54
N LEU A 135 -4.14 28.04 1.18
CA LEU A 135 -2.76 28.35 1.52
C LEU A 135 -1.81 28.08 0.33
N LYS A 136 -0.83 28.97 0.17
CA LYS A 136 0.14 28.87 -0.93
C LYS A 136 1.23 27.82 -0.60
N VAL A 137 1.17 26.68 -1.26
CA VAL A 137 2.21 25.64 -1.21
C VAL A 137 3.08 25.74 -2.45
N SER A 138 4.38 25.89 -2.27
CA SER A 138 5.34 25.90 -3.37
C SER A 138 6.02 24.56 -3.54
N THR A 139 6.36 24.22 -4.78
CA THR A 139 7.11 23.02 -5.13
C THR A 139 8.34 23.38 -5.97
N GLN A 140 9.39 22.59 -5.85
CA GLN A 140 10.62 22.74 -6.62
C GLN A 140 11.02 21.39 -7.22
N ASN A 141 11.21 21.35 -8.54
CA ASN A 141 11.68 20.15 -9.23
C ASN A 141 13.09 19.75 -8.73
N THR A 142 13.24 18.51 -8.30
CA THR A 142 14.49 18.04 -7.70
C THR A 142 15.09 16.81 -8.38
N GLY A 143 14.47 16.29 -9.42
CA GLY A 143 14.91 15.11 -10.17
C GLY A 143 13.75 14.36 -10.82
N ALA A 144 13.99 13.11 -11.17
CA ALA A 144 12.95 12.17 -11.61
C ALA A 144 12.74 11.10 -10.55
N LEU A 145 11.52 10.99 -10.06
CA LEU A 145 11.09 9.99 -9.08
C LEU A 145 10.87 8.65 -9.79
N ILE A 146 11.46 7.59 -9.30
CA ILE A 146 11.12 6.23 -9.73
C ILE A 146 9.84 5.82 -8.99
N THR A 147 8.78 5.56 -9.75
CA THR A 147 7.49 5.12 -9.23
C THR A 147 7.33 3.61 -9.29
N ASP A 148 7.98 2.95 -10.27
CA ASP A 148 7.91 1.50 -10.42
C ASP A 148 9.14 0.94 -11.12
N ILE A 149 9.40 -0.36 -10.94
CA ILE A 149 10.48 -1.13 -11.56
C ILE A 149 9.89 -2.23 -12.44
N VAL A 150 10.22 -2.21 -13.71
CA VAL A 150 9.77 -3.22 -14.67
C VAL A 150 10.54 -4.52 -14.47
N GLY A 151 9.81 -5.61 -14.17
CA GLY A 151 10.40 -6.92 -13.96
C GLY A 151 11.21 -7.43 -15.14
N GLY A 152 12.29 -8.19 -14.86
CA GLY A 152 13.18 -8.77 -15.88
C GLY A 152 14.16 -7.79 -16.53
N LEU A 153 14.18 -6.50 -16.14
CA LEU A 153 15.06 -5.49 -16.65
C LEU A 153 16.17 -5.09 -15.65
N PRO A 154 17.26 -4.44 -16.09
CA PRO A 154 18.47 -4.22 -15.28
C PRO A 154 18.29 -3.46 -13.96
N ALA A 155 17.24 -2.68 -13.81
CA ALA A 155 16.96 -1.92 -12.58
C ALA A 155 16.55 -2.81 -11.41
N VAL A 156 16.03 -4.03 -11.67
CA VAL A 156 15.55 -4.95 -10.62
C VAL A 156 16.66 -5.23 -9.60
N GLY A 157 16.33 -5.06 -8.30
CA GLY A 157 17.25 -5.28 -7.18
C GLY A 157 18.35 -4.23 -7.02
N LYS A 158 18.45 -3.23 -7.92
CA LYS A 158 19.47 -2.16 -7.88
C LYS A 158 18.86 -0.77 -7.63
N LEU A 159 17.81 -0.44 -8.36
CA LEU A 159 17.00 0.74 -8.13
C LEU A 159 15.71 0.35 -7.41
N GLU A 160 15.09 1.29 -6.73
CA GLU A 160 13.89 1.05 -5.93
C GLU A 160 12.83 2.14 -6.22
N PRO A 161 11.54 1.81 -6.12
CA PRO A 161 10.52 2.85 -6.03
C PRO A 161 10.89 3.85 -4.92
N THR A 162 10.53 5.11 -5.10
CA THR A 162 10.91 6.27 -4.29
C THR A 162 12.36 6.75 -4.43
N ASP A 163 13.23 6.10 -5.21
CA ASP A 163 14.50 6.69 -5.60
C ASP A 163 14.27 7.95 -6.45
N VAL A 164 15.00 9.01 -6.17
CA VAL A 164 15.00 10.23 -6.98
C VAL A 164 16.28 10.29 -7.80
N ILE A 165 16.18 10.15 -9.11
CA ILE A 165 17.31 10.28 -10.03
C ILE A 165 17.72 11.76 -10.10
N ILE A 166 18.96 12.05 -9.72
CA ILE A 166 19.53 13.41 -9.71
C ILE A 166 20.65 13.59 -10.72
N ALA A 167 21.25 12.50 -11.22
CA ALA A 167 22.19 12.54 -12.35
C ALA A 167 22.26 11.19 -13.07
N ILE A 168 22.64 11.23 -14.36
CA ILE A 168 22.98 10.07 -15.20
C ILE A 168 24.33 10.34 -15.84
N ASP A 169 25.31 9.45 -15.64
CA ASP A 169 26.71 9.59 -16.07
C ASP A 169 27.29 10.98 -15.74
N GLY A 170 27.03 11.46 -14.53
CA GLY A 170 27.47 12.77 -14.03
C GLY A 170 26.67 13.98 -14.55
N LYS A 171 25.78 13.82 -15.53
CA LYS A 171 24.92 14.88 -16.04
C LYS A 171 23.68 15.04 -15.16
N GLN A 172 23.42 16.28 -14.72
CA GLN A 172 22.32 16.59 -13.81
C GLN A 172 20.95 16.26 -14.42
N VAL A 173 20.07 15.71 -13.59
CA VAL A 173 18.65 15.44 -13.86
C VAL A 173 17.79 16.29 -12.92
N ARG A 174 16.86 17.05 -13.47
CA ARG A 174 15.85 17.84 -12.73
C ARG A 174 14.42 17.41 -13.04
N THR A 175 14.22 16.78 -14.19
CA THR A 175 12.91 16.38 -14.71
C THR A 175 12.96 15.00 -15.35
N PRO A 176 11.81 14.31 -15.50
CA PRO A 176 11.71 13.09 -16.32
C PRO A 176 12.15 13.28 -17.77
N ALA A 177 11.97 14.48 -18.32
CA ALA A 177 12.44 14.79 -19.68
C ALA A 177 13.96 14.72 -19.80
N ASP A 178 14.70 15.13 -18.76
CA ASP A 178 16.16 15.00 -18.74
C ASP A 178 16.60 13.54 -18.79
N VAL A 179 15.93 12.67 -18.03
CA VAL A 179 16.19 11.22 -18.07
C VAL A 179 15.95 10.66 -19.46
N LYS A 180 14.81 10.98 -20.09
CA LYS A 180 14.48 10.53 -21.44
C LYS A 180 15.53 11.00 -22.45
N SER A 181 15.93 12.27 -22.36
CA SER A 181 16.97 12.86 -23.26
C SER A 181 18.32 12.17 -23.06
N LEU A 182 18.79 11.99 -21.82
CA LEU A 182 20.06 11.35 -21.54
C LEU A 182 20.07 9.87 -21.95
N MET A 183 18.98 9.15 -21.69
CA MET A 183 18.85 7.73 -22.07
C MET A 183 18.72 7.52 -23.57
N SER A 184 18.15 8.46 -24.33
CA SER A 184 18.01 8.33 -25.78
C SER A 184 19.37 8.28 -26.53
N THR A 185 20.44 8.76 -25.90
CA THR A 185 21.81 8.71 -26.45
C THR A 185 22.56 7.41 -26.12
N LYS A 186 21.96 6.51 -25.32
CA LYS A 186 22.59 5.27 -24.87
C LYS A 186 22.38 4.14 -25.88
N GLN A 187 23.34 3.22 -25.90
CA GLN A 187 23.26 1.99 -26.69
C GLN A 187 22.93 0.79 -25.82
N VAL A 188 22.24 -0.19 -26.38
CA VAL A 188 21.93 -1.47 -25.71
C VAL A 188 23.22 -2.21 -25.35
N GLY A 189 23.24 -2.82 -24.15
CA GLY A 189 24.40 -3.59 -23.65
C GLY A 189 25.54 -2.71 -23.13
N LYS A 190 25.38 -1.39 -23.03
CA LYS A 190 26.43 -0.49 -22.52
C LYS A 190 26.17 -0.09 -21.07
N PRO A 191 27.26 0.18 -20.31
CA PRO A 191 27.14 0.64 -18.94
C PRO A 191 26.53 2.04 -18.87
N VAL A 192 25.76 2.30 -17.83
CA VAL A 192 25.21 3.59 -17.46
C VAL A 192 25.23 3.73 -15.95
N THR A 193 25.53 4.91 -15.45
CA THR A 193 25.61 5.20 -14.02
C THR A 193 24.50 6.15 -13.61
N PHE A 194 23.66 5.71 -12.67
CA PHE A 194 22.62 6.54 -12.07
C PHE A 194 23.10 7.05 -10.71
N THR A 195 22.99 8.35 -10.47
CA THR A 195 23.10 8.91 -9.12
C THR A 195 21.68 9.18 -8.64
N VAL A 196 21.30 8.52 -7.54
CA VAL A 196 19.96 8.62 -6.97
C VAL A 196 20.02 9.07 -5.52
N ARG A 197 18.96 9.73 -5.07
CA ARG A 197 18.72 10.00 -3.65
C ARG A 197 17.68 9.00 -3.14
N ARG A 198 18.11 8.16 -2.19
CA ARG A 198 17.28 7.12 -1.57
C ARG A 198 17.18 7.39 -0.07
N GLY A 199 15.98 7.66 0.45
CA GLY A 199 15.75 7.90 1.88
C GLY A 199 16.64 9.02 2.46
N GLY A 200 16.96 10.07 1.68
CA GLY A 200 17.81 11.18 2.08
C GLY A 200 19.31 10.99 1.80
N THR A 201 19.79 9.77 1.51
CA THR A 201 21.19 9.47 1.16
C THR A 201 21.40 9.43 -0.35
N THR A 202 22.56 9.90 -0.82
CA THR A 202 22.94 9.77 -2.23
C THR A 202 23.63 8.43 -2.48
N LYS A 203 23.18 7.71 -3.52
CA LYS A 203 23.76 6.44 -3.95
C LYS A 203 24.13 6.51 -5.43
N VAL A 204 25.21 5.83 -5.79
CA VAL A 204 25.63 5.62 -7.17
C VAL A 204 25.34 4.17 -7.54
N VAL A 205 24.60 3.98 -8.64
CA VAL A 205 24.14 2.68 -9.10
C VAL A 205 24.63 2.46 -10.53
N HIS A 206 25.38 1.37 -10.72
CA HIS A 206 25.89 0.97 -12.03
C HIS A 206 24.98 -0.08 -12.65
N LEU A 207 24.51 0.20 -13.87
CA LEU A 207 23.62 -0.67 -14.65
C LEU A 207 24.20 -0.93 -16.02
N THR A 208 23.77 -2.01 -16.66
CA THR A 208 23.97 -2.25 -18.08
C THR A 208 22.62 -2.13 -18.76
N THR A 209 22.51 -1.33 -19.79
CA THR A 209 21.25 -1.14 -20.50
C THR A 209 20.79 -2.42 -21.22
N ALA A 210 19.49 -2.62 -21.32
CA ALA A 210 18.85 -3.71 -22.07
C ALA A 210 18.00 -3.16 -23.22
N PRO A 211 17.62 -3.97 -24.22
CA PRO A 211 16.69 -3.57 -25.25
C PRO A 211 15.27 -3.41 -24.68
N ASP A 212 14.52 -2.45 -25.20
CA ASP A 212 13.09 -2.22 -24.90
C ASP A 212 12.21 -3.20 -25.69
N GLY A 213 12.36 -4.50 -25.38
CA GLY A 213 11.70 -5.61 -26.05
C GLY A 213 12.56 -6.30 -27.12
N PRO A 214 12.11 -7.46 -27.62
CA PRO A 214 12.86 -8.27 -28.61
C PRO A 214 13.20 -7.49 -29.88
N GLY A 215 14.48 -7.43 -30.24
CA GLY A 215 14.94 -6.74 -31.44
C GLY A 215 14.98 -5.21 -31.37
N SER A 216 14.59 -4.60 -30.27
CA SER A 216 14.63 -3.14 -30.10
C SER A 216 16.07 -2.63 -29.98
N LYS A 217 16.36 -1.51 -30.66
CA LYS A 217 17.61 -0.75 -30.54
C LYS A 217 17.55 0.30 -29.40
N ARG A 218 16.39 0.52 -28.81
CA ARG A 218 16.20 1.46 -27.71
C ARG A 218 16.78 0.89 -26.44
N ALA A 219 17.71 1.62 -25.83
CA ALA A 219 18.33 1.24 -24.56
C ALA A 219 17.46 1.68 -23.39
N VAL A 220 17.11 0.72 -22.52
CA VAL A 220 16.34 0.96 -21.29
C VAL A 220 17.02 0.32 -20.10
N VAL A 221 16.61 0.71 -18.89
CA VAL A 221 16.98 0.05 -17.64
C VAL A 221 15.77 -0.54 -16.90
N GLY A 222 14.53 -0.23 -17.33
CA GLY A 222 13.29 -0.78 -16.76
C GLY A 222 12.80 -0.02 -15.54
N ILE A 223 12.60 1.29 -15.68
CA ILE A 223 12.02 2.15 -14.63
C ILE A 223 10.83 2.93 -15.18
N VAL A 224 9.80 3.11 -14.34
CA VAL A 224 8.74 4.09 -14.53
C VAL A 224 9.08 5.32 -13.70
N ILE A 225 8.96 6.50 -14.28
CA ILE A 225 9.39 7.75 -13.64
C ILE A 225 8.33 8.83 -13.71
N ASP A 226 8.25 9.63 -12.65
CA ASP A 226 7.45 10.85 -12.55
C ASP A 226 8.31 12.02 -12.06
N GLN A 227 7.74 13.21 -11.95
CA GLN A 227 8.43 14.39 -11.46
C GLN A 227 8.71 14.28 -9.97
N ALA A 228 9.97 14.37 -9.56
CA ALA A 228 10.32 14.54 -8.16
C ALA A 228 10.27 16.01 -7.76
N GLU A 229 9.47 16.32 -6.73
CA GLU A 229 9.32 17.67 -6.21
C GLU A 229 9.70 17.73 -4.72
N ARG A 230 10.34 18.83 -4.33
CA ARG A 230 10.45 19.23 -2.93
C ARG A 230 9.28 20.14 -2.61
N ILE A 231 8.48 19.75 -1.62
CA ILE A 231 7.30 20.49 -1.18
C ILE A 231 7.71 21.41 -0.03
N HIS A 232 7.34 22.68 -0.13
CA HIS A 232 7.50 23.69 0.91
C HIS A 232 6.13 24.07 1.46
N LEU A 233 5.83 23.59 2.68
CA LEU A 233 4.59 23.86 3.37
C LEU A 233 4.69 25.20 4.11
N PRO A 234 3.68 26.09 4.01
CA PRO A 234 3.69 27.40 4.69
C PRO A 234 3.50 27.30 6.21
N ILE A 235 2.94 26.19 6.69
CA ILE A 235 2.77 25.87 8.11
C ILE A 235 3.24 24.44 8.36
N ARG A 236 3.64 24.15 9.61
CA ARG A 236 4.07 22.80 9.99
C ARG A 236 2.87 21.87 10.08
N VAL A 237 2.89 20.81 9.29
CA VAL A 237 2.00 19.66 9.38
C VAL A 237 2.86 18.43 9.67
N SER A 238 2.49 17.65 10.68
CA SER A 238 3.11 16.37 11.01
C SER A 238 2.07 15.29 10.98
N ILE A 239 2.37 14.20 10.30
CA ILE A 239 1.54 12.99 10.24
C ILE A 239 2.44 11.84 10.68
N ASP A 240 2.06 11.16 11.76
CA ASP A 240 2.79 10.01 12.29
C ASP A 240 1.91 8.75 12.18
N SER A 241 2.18 7.97 11.17
CA SER A 241 1.48 6.69 10.92
C SER A 241 2.19 5.49 11.55
N GLY A 242 3.26 5.72 12.35
CA GLY A 242 4.06 4.64 12.93
C GLY A 242 4.61 3.72 11.85
N ASP A 243 4.31 2.44 11.98
CA ASP A 243 4.79 1.38 11.09
C ASP A 243 3.87 1.09 9.89
N VAL A 244 2.82 1.86 9.67
CA VAL A 244 1.95 1.70 8.49
C VAL A 244 2.70 2.15 7.24
N GLY A 245 2.73 1.28 6.23
CA GLY A 245 3.43 1.52 4.96
C GLY A 245 2.48 1.67 3.78
N GLY A 246 3.03 2.14 2.65
CA GLY A 246 2.31 2.33 1.40
C GLY A 246 1.52 3.63 1.32
N PRO A 247 1.19 4.14 0.11
CA PRO A 247 0.66 5.48 -0.09
C PRO A 247 -0.88 5.58 0.08
N SER A 248 -1.57 4.47 0.33
CA SER A 248 -3.03 4.35 0.20
C SER A 248 -3.87 5.10 1.25
N ALA A 249 -3.25 5.59 2.35
CA ALA A 249 -3.93 6.42 3.36
C ALA A 249 -3.91 7.92 3.03
N GLY A 250 -3.31 8.33 1.92
CA GLY A 250 -3.11 9.74 1.55
C GLY A 250 -4.39 10.55 1.49
N LEU A 251 -5.48 9.98 0.96
CA LEU A 251 -6.79 10.66 0.94
C LEU A 251 -7.30 10.91 2.36
N ALA A 252 -7.22 9.94 3.27
CA ALA A 252 -7.66 10.08 4.65
C ALA A 252 -6.84 11.15 5.39
N PHE A 253 -5.52 11.15 5.21
CA PHE A 253 -4.65 12.18 5.78
C PHE A 253 -4.98 13.58 5.29
N ALA A 254 -5.22 13.74 3.97
CA ALA A 254 -5.57 15.06 3.42
C ALA A 254 -6.91 15.59 3.97
N LEU A 255 -7.91 14.73 4.14
CA LEU A 255 -9.18 15.08 4.77
C LEU A 255 -8.97 15.52 6.22
N GLU A 256 -8.20 14.75 7.00
CA GLU A 256 -7.94 15.06 8.40
C GLU A 256 -7.13 16.36 8.57
N VAL A 257 -6.10 16.60 7.75
CA VAL A 257 -5.36 17.87 7.78
C VAL A 257 -6.31 19.04 7.56
N LEU A 258 -7.28 18.90 6.65
CA LEU A 258 -8.27 19.95 6.39
C LEU A 258 -9.23 20.12 7.57
N THR A 259 -9.62 19.03 8.25
CA THR A 259 -10.39 19.08 9.51
C THR A 259 -9.61 19.83 10.60
N LYS A 260 -8.33 19.54 10.78
CA LYS A 260 -7.44 20.26 11.73
C LYS A 260 -7.28 21.74 11.41
N LEU A 261 -7.51 22.16 10.17
CA LEU A 261 -7.56 23.56 9.75
C LEU A 261 -8.90 24.25 10.01
N GLY A 262 -9.84 23.58 10.69
CA GLY A 262 -11.13 24.12 11.09
C GLY A 262 -12.27 23.93 10.09
N ARG A 263 -12.07 23.11 9.04
CA ARG A 263 -13.18 22.73 8.16
C ARG A 263 -13.86 21.48 8.68
N ASN A 264 -15.16 21.56 8.96
CA ASN A 264 -15.96 20.39 9.28
C ASN A 264 -16.14 19.54 7.99
N VAL A 265 -15.24 18.56 7.78
CA VAL A 265 -15.21 17.74 6.55
C VAL A 265 -16.11 16.53 6.67
N ASP A 266 -16.20 15.94 7.85
CA ASP A 266 -16.96 14.71 8.13
C ASP A 266 -18.43 14.98 8.49
N GLY A 267 -18.74 16.21 8.93
CA GLY A 267 -20.10 16.60 9.35
C GLY A 267 -20.62 15.79 10.54
N GLY A 268 -19.71 15.43 11.48
CA GLY A 268 -20.01 14.64 12.66
C GLY A 268 -20.18 13.14 12.39
N ARG A 269 -19.79 12.64 11.21
CA ARG A 269 -19.89 11.24 10.81
C ARG A 269 -18.54 10.53 10.90
N LYS A 270 -18.57 9.21 11.04
CA LYS A 270 -17.40 8.36 10.91
C LYS A 270 -17.17 8.03 9.43
N ILE A 271 -16.18 8.66 8.82
CA ILE A 271 -15.87 8.53 7.40
C ILE A 271 -14.57 7.75 7.22
N ALA A 272 -14.63 6.55 6.67
CA ALA A 272 -13.41 5.89 6.19
C ALA A 272 -13.02 6.43 4.81
N ALA A 273 -11.71 6.54 4.57
CA ALA A 273 -11.19 6.93 3.27
C ALA A 273 -9.94 6.14 2.92
N THR A 274 -9.82 5.75 1.65
CA THR A 274 -8.61 5.16 1.08
C THR A 274 -8.38 5.69 -0.33
N GLY A 275 -7.13 5.80 -0.72
CA GLY A 275 -6.71 6.31 -2.02
C GLY A 275 -5.33 6.91 -1.94
N GLU A 276 -4.48 6.58 -2.90
CA GLU A 276 -3.26 7.33 -3.11
C GLU A 276 -3.64 8.74 -3.58
N ILE A 277 -3.04 9.77 -2.98
CA ILE A 277 -3.31 11.15 -3.39
C ILE A 277 -2.10 11.72 -4.12
N PHE A 278 -2.33 12.32 -5.29
CA PHE A 278 -1.30 12.99 -6.08
C PHE A 278 -1.28 14.50 -5.83
N LEU A 279 -0.17 15.17 -6.13
CA LEU A 279 0.00 16.62 -5.91
C LEU A 279 -1.03 17.50 -6.63
N ASN A 280 -1.59 17.01 -7.74
CA ASN A 280 -2.69 17.68 -8.45
C ASN A 280 -4.06 17.43 -7.82
N GLY A 281 -4.12 16.69 -6.71
CA GLY A 281 -5.35 16.33 -6.02
C GLY A 281 -6.11 15.14 -6.62
N ALA A 282 -5.57 14.46 -7.64
CA ALA A 282 -6.16 13.22 -8.15
C ALA A 282 -6.06 12.11 -7.11
N VAL A 283 -7.03 11.19 -7.13
CA VAL A 283 -7.06 9.98 -6.27
C VAL A 283 -6.81 8.77 -7.13
N GLY A 284 -5.71 8.09 -6.85
CA GLY A 284 -5.25 6.88 -7.54
C GLY A 284 -5.75 5.59 -6.92
N PRO A 285 -5.66 4.49 -7.71
CA PRO A 285 -6.08 3.16 -7.27
C PRO A 285 -5.19 2.61 -6.14
N ILE A 286 -5.73 1.64 -5.40
CA ILE A 286 -5.03 0.98 -4.29
C ILE A 286 -5.23 -0.54 -4.34
N GLY A 287 -4.36 -1.25 -3.64
CA GLY A 287 -4.49 -2.68 -3.41
C GLY A 287 -5.32 -3.01 -2.17
N GLY A 288 -5.75 -4.28 -2.07
CA GLY A 288 -6.43 -4.81 -0.88
C GLY A 288 -7.82 -4.22 -0.61
N ILE A 289 -8.53 -3.77 -1.65
CA ILE A 289 -9.83 -3.10 -1.49
C ILE A 289 -10.90 -4.00 -0.83
N LYS A 290 -10.83 -5.32 -1.03
CA LYS A 290 -11.70 -6.29 -0.35
C LYS A 290 -11.50 -6.19 1.18
N GLN A 291 -10.26 -6.36 1.63
CA GLN A 291 -9.89 -6.33 3.05
C GLN A 291 -10.24 -4.97 3.67
N LYS A 292 -9.90 -3.89 2.99
CA LYS A 292 -10.20 -2.52 3.44
C LYS A 292 -11.70 -2.26 3.57
N THR A 293 -12.51 -2.79 2.65
CA THR A 293 -13.97 -2.64 2.74
C THR A 293 -14.54 -3.41 3.92
N ILE A 294 -14.02 -4.62 4.18
CA ILE A 294 -14.41 -5.42 5.35
C ILE A 294 -14.01 -4.68 6.63
N GLY A 295 -12.78 -4.17 6.72
CA GLY A 295 -12.29 -3.44 7.88
C GLY A 295 -13.08 -2.14 8.16
N ALA A 296 -13.42 -1.38 7.13
CA ALA A 296 -14.27 -0.21 7.24
C ALA A 296 -15.66 -0.56 7.78
N ARG A 297 -16.29 -1.62 7.24
CA ARG A 297 -17.59 -2.10 7.70
C ARG A 297 -17.56 -2.56 9.17
N GLU A 298 -16.53 -3.31 9.57
CA GLU A 298 -16.38 -3.83 10.93
C GLU A 298 -16.06 -2.73 11.96
N ALA A 299 -15.53 -1.60 11.51
CA ALA A 299 -15.35 -0.42 12.34
C ALA A 299 -16.66 0.39 12.51
N GLY A 300 -17.72 0.05 11.78
CA GLY A 300 -19.01 0.72 11.87
C GLY A 300 -18.96 2.17 11.38
N VAL A 301 -18.24 2.44 10.30
CA VAL A 301 -18.22 3.79 9.68
C VAL A 301 -19.47 4.02 8.85
N ASP A 302 -19.90 5.28 8.75
CA ASP A 302 -21.12 5.68 8.03
C ASP A 302 -20.95 5.64 6.51
N ALA A 303 -19.74 5.91 6.03
CA ALA A 303 -19.41 5.87 4.62
C ALA A 303 -17.92 5.57 4.39
N PHE A 304 -17.63 5.04 3.20
CA PHE A 304 -16.27 4.71 2.77
C PHE A 304 -15.96 5.34 1.41
N LEU A 305 -15.04 6.31 1.39
CA LEU A 305 -14.51 6.89 0.16
C LEU A 305 -13.43 5.99 -0.42
N VAL A 306 -13.59 5.64 -1.68
CA VAL A 306 -12.69 4.75 -2.40
C VAL A 306 -12.35 5.31 -3.78
N PRO A 307 -11.20 4.96 -4.36
CA PRO A 307 -10.89 5.35 -5.73
C PRO A 307 -11.98 4.86 -6.70
N ALA A 308 -12.38 5.72 -7.63
CA ALA A 308 -13.37 5.37 -8.65
C ALA A 308 -12.82 4.28 -9.61
N GLY A 309 -13.71 3.64 -10.34
CA GLY A 309 -13.37 2.54 -11.26
C GLY A 309 -13.38 1.18 -10.57
N ASP A 310 -12.34 0.38 -10.77
CA ASP A 310 -12.27 -1.00 -10.32
C ASP A 310 -12.33 -1.11 -8.80
N ASN A 311 -11.62 -0.26 -8.06
CA ASN A 311 -11.69 -0.25 -6.60
C ASN A 311 -13.13 -0.04 -6.09
N ALA A 312 -13.87 0.91 -6.65
CA ALA A 312 -15.25 1.14 -6.23
C ALA A 312 -16.19 -0.01 -6.63
N ARG A 313 -15.96 -0.64 -7.78
CA ARG A 313 -16.72 -1.81 -8.21
C ARG A 313 -16.52 -2.99 -7.28
N ASP A 314 -15.26 -3.26 -6.91
CA ASP A 314 -14.91 -4.36 -6.03
C ASP A 314 -15.30 -4.10 -4.58
N ALA A 315 -15.17 -2.87 -4.07
CA ALA A 315 -15.64 -2.48 -2.74
C ALA A 315 -17.14 -2.79 -2.54
N ARG A 316 -17.97 -2.52 -3.54
CA ARG A 316 -19.42 -2.78 -3.46
C ARG A 316 -19.77 -4.26 -3.25
N LYS A 317 -18.91 -5.20 -3.70
CA LYS A 317 -19.11 -6.65 -3.50
C LYS A 317 -19.06 -7.04 -2.02
N TYR A 318 -18.30 -6.29 -1.21
CA TYR A 318 -18.05 -6.58 0.21
C TYR A 318 -18.66 -5.55 1.17
N ALA A 319 -19.41 -4.60 0.62
CA ALA A 319 -19.97 -3.47 1.39
C ALA A 319 -21.05 -3.90 2.39
N HIS A 320 -21.92 -4.86 2.04
CA HIS A 320 -23.00 -5.35 2.91
C HIS A 320 -23.73 -4.25 3.68
N GLY A 321 -24.19 -3.21 2.97
CA GLY A 321 -24.87 -2.05 3.55
C GLY A 321 -23.99 -0.84 3.83
N LEU A 322 -22.66 -0.98 3.87
CA LEU A 322 -21.75 0.17 3.97
C LEU A 322 -21.85 1.03 2.71
N ARG A 323 -22.04 2.36 2.89
CA ARG A 323 -22.11 3.31 1.79
C ARG A 323 -20.73 3.49 1.14
N ILE A 324 -20.58 3.05 -0.11
CA ILE A 324 -19.35 3.22 -0.90
C ILE A 324 -19.47 4.48 -1.77
N ILE A 325 -18.51 5.40 -1.61
CA ILE A 325 -18.44 6.67 -2.33
C ILE A 325 -17.23 6.67 -3.25
N PRO A 326 -17.42 6.51 -4.57
CA PRO A 326 -16.31 6.55 -5.53
C PRO A 326 -15.83 7.99 -5.75
N VAL A 327 -14.52 8.22 -5.69
CA VAL A 327 -13.91 9.51 -5.91
C VAL A 327 -12.71 9.43 -6.85
N LYS A 328 -12.54 10.44 -7.73
CA LYS A 328 -11.41 10.59 -8.66
C LYS A 328 -10.45 11.69 -8.23
N SER A 329 -10.88 12.56 -7.29
CA SER A 329 -10.09 13.68 -6.82
C SER A 329 -10.47 14.08 -5.40
N PHE A 330 -9.58 14.81 -4.74
CA PHE A 330 -9.82 15.39 -3.41
C PHE A 330 -11.03 16.35 -3.41
N GLN A 331 -11.19 17.17 -4.47
CA GLN A 331 -12.33 18.06 -4.61
C GLN A 331 -13.65 17.29 -4.71
N GLN A 332 -13.66 16.18 -5.45
CA GLN A 332 -14.84 15.32 -5.53
C GLN A 332 -15.15 14.67 -4.17
N ALA A 333 -14.12 14.27 -3.40
CA ALA A 333 -14.31 13.75 -2.04
C ALA A 333 -14.96 14.80 -1.13
N LEU A 334 -14.48 16.04 -1.13
CA LEU A 334 -15.05 17.15 -0.36
C LEU A 334 -16.49 17.44 -0.76
N HIS A 335 -16.79 17.48 -2.06
CA HIS A 335 -18.16 17.68 -2.56
C HIS A 335 -19.09 16.56 -2.12
N ALA A 336 -18.66 15.31 -2.25
CA ALA A 336 -19.44 14.14 -1.86
C ALA A 336 -19.77 14.17 -0.35
N LEU A 337 -18.79 14.52 0.49
CA LEU A 337 -19.00 14.63 1.94
C LEU A 337 -19.95 15.76 2.32
N ALA A 338 -19.85 16.93 1.66
CA ALA A 338 -20.73 18.06 1.89
C ALA A 338 -22.20 17.81 1.49
N THR A 339 -22.44 16.85 0.59
CA THR A 339 -23.77 16.49 0.09
C THR A 339 -24.35 15.24 0.72
N LEU A 340 -23.65 14.61 1.67
CA LEU A 340 -24.18 13.47 2.41
C LEU A 340 -25.39 13.91 3.25
N PRO A 341 -26.51 13.17 3.22
CA PRO A 341 -27.65 13.42 4.09
C PRO A 341 -27.21 13.39 5.56
N ALA A 342 -27.79 14.25 6.40
CA ALA A 342 -27.55 14.17 7.84
C ALA A 342 -27.87 12.76 8.36
N THR A 343 -27.08 12.26 9.30
CA THR A 343 -27.44 11.04 10.05
C THR A 343 -28.67 11.38 10.89
N GLY A 344 -29.79 10.70 10.61
CA GLY A 344 -31.02 10.84 11.36
C GLY A 344 -30.89 10.29 12.77
#